data_91ee69a1326f35e552d0af4aeb0898f8
#
_entry.id   91ee69a1326f35e552d0af4aeb0898f8
#
_cell.length_a   1.000
_cell.length_b   1.000
_cell.length_c   1.000
_cell.angle_alpha   90.00
_cell.angle_beta   90.00
_cell.angle_gamma   90.00
#
_symmetry.space_group_name_H-M   'P 1'
#
loop_
_entity.id
_entity.type
_entity.pdbx_description
1 polymer ?
#
loop_
_entity_poly.entity_id
_entity_poly.type
_entity_poly.pdbx_seq_one_letter_code
_entity_poly.pdbx_strand_id
1 'polypeptide(L)'
;MKYLDNREDFRTDEEFANFRNLILANHKSMTFFRSASAVKNKYGRASTVQQLMQKNLIHLIVDFSNVEYRCMSDEFGFILVQKLRAILRENPPGIIQCDTGKKRTGFVCLILEMLSGTNYTDIVNDYLESYKNNNGLNFLANPEIAKDIEVQKIQKLIYHISGNQDFEKTNLEKIAYSFLQRYDMSQREIQILQQKLYQ
;
A
#
# COMPACT_ATOMS: atom_id res chain seq x y z
N MET A 1 -12.43 10.88 -11.44
CA MET A 1 -12.50 9.47 -11.84
C MET A 1 -13.66 8.79 -11.12
N LYS A 2 -14.53 8.06 -11.86
CA LYS A 2 -15.61 7.25 -11.29
C LYS A 2 -15.00 5.95 -10.73
N TYR A 3 -15.52 5.47 -9.60
CA TYR A 3 -15.20 4.13 -9.07
C TYR A 3 -16.11 3.10 -9.71
N LEU A 4 -15.56 1.92 -10.00
CA LEU A 4 -16.32 0.74 -10.38
C LEU A 4 -16.80 0.02 -9.12
N ASP A 5 -18.07 -0.36 -9.09
CA ASP A 5 -18.74 -0.97 -7.94
C ASP A 5 -19.51 -2.26 -8.28
N ASN A 6 -19.63 -2.59 -9.55
CA ASN A 6 -20.24 -3.85 -9.98
C ASN A 6 -19.18 -4.94 -10.09
N ARG A 7 -19.39 -6.09 -9.41
CA ARG A 7 -18.47 -7.24 -9.45
C ARG A 7 -18.27 -7.78 -10.88
N GLU A 8 -19.28 -7.69 -11.73
CA GLU A 8 -19.25 -8.18 -13.11
C GLU A 8 -18.31 -7.39 -14.04
N ASP A 9 -17.92 -6.17 -13.64
CA ASP A 9 -16.93 -5.37 -14.38
C ASP A 9 -15.49 -5.90 -14.22
N PHE A 10 -15.28 -6.93 -13.40
CA PHE A 10 -13.96 -7.46 -13.06
C PHE A 10 -13.83 -8.94 -13.43
N ARG A 11 -12.63 -9.34 -13.84
CA ARG A 11 -12.34 -10.72 -14.23
C ARG A 11 -12.25 -11.66 -13.03
N THR A 12 -11.69 -11.17 -11.92
CA THR A 12 -11.44 -11.96 -10.72
C THR A 12 -11.91 -11.23 -9.46
N ASP A 13 -12.04 -11.98 -8.36
CA ASP A 13 -12.35 -11.45 -7.04
C ASP A 13 -11.22 -10.58 -6.50
N GLU A 14 -9.98 -10.92 -6.82
CA GLU A 14 -8.80 -10.17 -6.45
C GLU A 14 -8.80 -8.77 -7.11
N GLU A 15 -9.12 -8.67 -8.41
CA GLU A 15 -9.26 -7.37 -9.09
C GLU A 15 -10.39 -6.55 -8.45
N PHE A 16 -11.57 -7.13 -8.23
CA PHE A 16 -12.69 -6.45 -7.60
C PHE A 16 -12.36 -5.95 -6.20
N ALA A 17 -11.75 -6.79 -5.37
CA ALA A 17 -11.34 -6.46 -4.00
C ALA A 17 -10.11 -5.55 -3.94
N ASN A 18 -9.47 -5.24 -5.07
CA ASN A 18 -8.13 -4.63 -5.13
C ASN A 18 -7.12 -5.38 -4.23
N PHE A 19 -7.26 -6.72 -4.20
CA PHE A 19 -6.51 -7.62 -3.34
C PHE A 19 -5.30 -8.18 -4.10
N ARG A 20 -4.12 -8.05 -3.54
CA ARG A 20 -2.87 -8.62 -4.06
C ARG A 20 -1.75 -8.61 -3.05
N ASN A 21 -0.67 -9.31 -3.36
CA ASN A 21 0.55 -9.23 -2.58
C ASN A 21 1.20 -7.84 -2.69
N LEU A 22 1.92 -7.44 -1.63
CA LEU A 22 2.89 -6.36 -1.74
C LEU A 22 4.06 -6.81 -2.63
N ILE A 23 4.58 -5.89 -3.43
CA ILE A 23 5.78 -6.13 -4.23
C ILE A 23 7.00 -5.81 -3.36
N LEU A 24 7.59 -6.82 -2.75
CA LEU A 24 8.76 -6.67 -1.89
C LEU A 24 10.02 -7.15 -2.63
N ALA A 25 11.12 -6.40 -2.52
CA ALA A 25 12.38 -6.74 -3.20
C ALA A 25 12.89 -8.11 -2.73
N ASN A 26 13.33 -8.91 -3.70
CA ASN A 26 13.95 -10.24 -3.48
C ASN A 26 13.06 -11.30 -2.83
N HIS A 27 11.75 -11.07 -2.71
CA HIS A 27 10.88 -12.00 -2.00
C HIS A 27 9.78 -12.58 -2.87
N LYS A 28 9.81 -13.91 -2.96
CA LYS A 28 8.72 -14.75 -3.44
C LYS A 28 7.69 -15.06 -2.34
N SER A 29 7.89 -14.58 -1.12
CA SER A 29 7.01 -14.91 -0.01
C SER A 29 5.73 -14.09 -0.09
N MET A 30 4.61 -14.77 -0.25
CA MET A 30 3.26 -14.21 -0.26
C MET A 30 2.77 -13.94 1.16
N THR A 31 3.47 -13.10 1.92
CA THR A 31 3.19 -12.93 3.36
C THR A 31 2.45 -11.63 3.69
N PHE A 32 2.58 -10.61 2.85
CA PHE A 32 1.83 -9.36 3.03
C PHE A 32 0.98 -9.04 1.82
N PHE A 33 -0.28 -8.71 2.11
CA PHE A 33 -1.30 -8.39 1.12
C PHE A 33 -1.77 -6.95 1.28
N ARG A 34 -2.44 -6.44 0.26
CA ARG A 34 -3.17 -5.18 0.28
C ARG A 34 -4.55 -5.35 -0.33
N SER A 35 -5.56 -4.59 0.15
CA SER A 35 -6.93 -4.67 -0.39
C SER A 35 -7.79 -3.45 -0.05
N ALA A 36 -9.03 -3.47 -0.55
CA ALA A 36 -10.14 -2.73 0.01
C ALA A 36 -10.49 -3.24 1.43
N SER A 37 -11.37 -2.55 2.15
CA SER A 37 -11.74 -2.92 3.52
C SER A 37 -12.58 -4.19 3.56
N ALA A 38 -12.24 -5.10 4.49
CA ALA A 38 -13.05 -6.26 4.85
C ALA A 38 -14.26 -5.91 5.73
N VAL A 39 -14.32 -4.69 6.27
CA VAL A 39 -15.36 -4.24 7.21
C VAL A 39 -16.25 -3.16 6.60
N LYS A 40 -15.65 -2.10 6.06
CA LYS A 40 -16.39 -1.03 5.39
C LYS A 40 -16.78 -1.48 3.99
N ASN A 41 -18.08 -1.81 3.82
CA ASN A 41 -18.60 -2.32 2.55
C ASN A 41 -18.82 -1.21 1.50
N LYS A 42 -17.88 -0.29 1.38
CA LYS A 42 -17.90 0.71 0.34
C LYS A 42 -17.70 0.01 -1.02
N TYR A 43 -18.63 0.18 -1.93
CA TYR A 43 -18.63 -0.48 -3.25
C TYR A 43 -18.81 -2.00 -3.21
N GLY A 44 -19.46 -2.57 -2.18
CA GLY A 44 -19.85 -3.99 -2.13
C GLY A 44 -18.70 -5.00 -1.99
N ARG A 45 -17.49 -4.56 -1.64
CA ARG A 45 -16.27 -5.39 -1.70
C ARG A 45 -15.96 -6.19 -0.43
N ALA A 46 -16.58 -5.87 0.69
CA ALA A 46 -16.17 -6.41 1.99
C ALA A 46 -16.26 -7.94 2.08
N SER A 47 -17.35 -8.54 1.60
CA SER A 47 -17.53 -10.00 1.61
C SER A 47 -16.46 -10.72 0.78
N THR A 48 -16.14 -10.19 -0.40
CA THR A 48 -15.07 -10.73 -1.27
C THR A 48 -13.72 -10.64 -0.60
N VAL A 49 -13.40 -9.50 0.05
CA VAL A 49 -12.15 -9.37 0.81
C VAL A 49 -12.07 -10.39 1.94
N GLN A 50 -13.16 -10.59 2.69
CA GLN A 50 -13.22 -11.59 3.78
C GLN A 50 -12.96 -13.01 3.28
N GLN A 51 -13.56 -13.41 2.15
CA GLN A 51 -13.32 -14.72 1.53
C GLN A 51 -11.85 -14.89 1.11
N LEU A 52 -11.26 -13.86 0.48
CA LEU A 52 -9.86 -13.88 0.08
C LEU A 52 -8.92 -13.94 1.29
N MET A 53 -9.24 -13.24 2.39
CA MET A 53 -8.49 -13.33 3.63
C MET A 53 -8.52 -14.74 4.23
N GLN A 54 -9.69 -15.37 4.26
CA GLN A 54 -9.83 -16.76 4.73
C GLN A 54 -9.04 -17.75 3.86
N LYS A 55 -9.14 -17.62 2.54
CA LYS A 55 -8.41 -18.45 1.57
C LYS A 55 -6.88 -18.36 1.76
N ASN A 56 -6.38 -17.19 2.11
CA ASN A 56 -4.95 -16.93 2.29
C ASN A 56 -4.51 -16.99 3.78
N LEU A 57 -5.35 -17.47 4.68
CA LEU A 57 -5.09 -17.62 6.12
C LEU A 57 -4.63 -16.31 6.80
N ILE A 58 -5.09 -15.16 6.30
CA ILE A 58 -4.69 -13.85 6.80
C ILE A 58 -5.33 -13.59 8.16
N HIS A 59 -4.51 -13.31 9.17
CA HIS A 59 -4.95 -13.03 10.54
C HIS A 59 -4.47 -11.68 11.07
N LEU A 60 -3.37 -11.14 10.54
CA LEU A 60 -2.87 -9.81 10.89
C LEU A 60 -3.52 -8.75 9.98
N ILE A 61 -4.23 -7.79 10.58
CA ILE A 61 -4.94 -6.74 9.84
C ILE A 61 -4.43 -5.37 10.26
N VAL A 62 -3.88 -4.63 9.30
CA VAL A 62 -3.48 -3.22 9.48
C VAL A 62 -4.45 -2.34 8.70
N ASP A 63 -5.48 -1.85 9.40
CA ASP A 63 -6.62 -1.14 8.79
C ASP A 63 -6.55 0.38 8.97
N PHE A 64 -6.61 1.09 7.84
CA PHE A 64 -6.64 2.55 7.75
C PHE A 64 -8.03 3.10 7.37
N SER A 65 -9.10 2.30 7.37
CA SER A 65 -10.43 2.72 6.93
C SER A 65 -11.04 3.84 7.80
N ASN A 66 -10.71 3.85 9.09
CA ASN A 66 -11.22 4.83 10.06
C ASN A 66 -10.25 6.01 10.29
N VAL A 67 -9.21 6.14 9.49
CA VAL A 67 -8.27 7.27 9.62
C VAL A 67 -8.78 8.44 8.79
N GLU A 68 -9.11 9.55 9.44
CA GLU A 68 -9.69 10.73 8.77
C GLU A 68 -8.64 11.67 8.17
N TYR A 69 -7.40 11.60 8.66
CA TYR A 69 -6.30 12.46 8.23
C TYR A 69 -5.84 12.18 6.79
N ARG A 70 -5.30 13.22 6.14
CA ARG A 70 -4.70 13.12 4.81
C ARG A 70 -3.36 12.39 4.88
N CYS A 71 -3.03 11.58 3.87
CA CYS A 71 -1.80 10.79 3.84
C CYS A 71 -0.50 11.60 4.02
N MET A 72 -0.51 12.87 3.60
CA MET A 72 0.66 13.76 3.72
C MET A 72 0.57 14.71 4.92
N SER A 73 -0.20 14.39 5.96
CA SER A 73 -0.20 15.15 7.21
C SER A 73 0.66 14.45 8.26
N ASP A 74 1.17 15.22 9.23
CA ASP A 74 1.98 14.67 10.33
C ASP A 74 1.16 13.72 11.20
N GLU A 75 -0.12 14.03 11.45
CA GLU A 75 -1.02 13.17 12.20
C GLU A 75 -1.16 11.79 11.55
N PHE A 76 -1.24 11.75 10.20
CA PHE A 76 -1.26 10.48 9.50
C PHE A 76 0.06 9.72 9.65
N GLY A 77 1.18 10.41 9.63
CA GLY A 77 2.52 9.82 9.85
C GLY A 77 2.63 9.11 11.21
N PHE A 78 2.20 9.76 12.29
CA PHE A 78 2.18 9.15 13.63
C PHE A 78 1.22 7.96 13.70
N ILE A 79 0.01 8.07 13.16
CA ILE A 79 -0.97 6.97 13.13
C ILE A 79 -0.43 5.80 12.29
N LEU A 80 0.22 6.07 11.17
CA LEU A 80 0.84 5.06 10.33
C LEU A 80 1.85 4.24 11.12
N VAL A 81 2.80 4.88 11.78
CA VAL A 81 3.81 4.18 12.60
C VAL A 81 3.15 3.41 13.73
N GLN A 82 2.17 3.99 14.43
CA GLN A 82 1.43 3.31 15.49
C GLN A 82 0.76 2.02 14.97
N LYS A 83 0.12 2.07 13.79
CA LYS A 83 -0.52 0.89 13.19
C LYS A 83 0.49 -0.13 12.66
N LEU A 84 1.62 0.28 12.08
CA LEU A 84 2.66 -0.64 11.63
C LEU A 84 3.30 -1.43 12.78
N ARG A 85 3.26 -0.92 14.01
CA ARG A 85 3.69 -1.68 15.19
C ARG A 85 2.92 -2.98 15.41
N ALA A 86 1.73 -3.16 14.84
CA ALA A 86 1.05 -4.45 14.84
C ALA A 86 1.88 -5.53 14.10
N ILE A 87 2.54 -5.16 13.00
CA ILE A 87 3.42 -6.07 12.25
C ILE A 87 4.61 -6.54 13.10
N LEU A 88 5.08 -5.70 14.04
CA LEU A 88 6.20 -6.08 14.91
C LEU A 88 5.82 -7.16 15.93
N ARG A 89 4.55 -7.20 16.32
CA ARG A 89 4.04 -8.08 17.39
C ARG A 89 3.55 -9.42 16.88
N GLU A 90 3.08 -9.47 15.65
CA GLU A 90 2.45 -10.65 15.06
C GLU A 90 3.28 -11.15 13.88
N ASN A 91 3.11 -12.41 13.53
CA ASN A 91 3.75 -12.99 12.35
C ASN A 91 2.83 -12.85 11.14
N PRO A 92 3.37 -12.80 9.89
CA PRO A 92 2.54 -12.91 8.69
C PRO A 92 1.82 -14.27 8.63
N PRO A 93 0.77 -14.43 7.81
CA PRO A 93 0.38 -13.50 6.76
C PRO A 93 -0.50 -12.34 7.26
N GLY A 94 -0.22 -11.15 6.70
CA GLY A 94 -0.90 -9.92 7.07
C GLY A 94 -1.47 -9.16 5.88
N ILE A 95 -2.43 -8.25 6.15
CA ILE A 95 -3.05 -7.40 5.14
C ILE A 95 -3.08 -5.94 5.55
N ILE A 96 -2.80 -5.05 4.60
CA ILE A 96 -2.93 -3.60 4.74
C ILE A 96 -4.16 -3.16 3.95
N GLN A 97 -5.10 -2.52 4.61
CA GLN A 97 -6.36 -2.13 3.99
C GLN A 97 -6.82 -0.72 4.33
N CYS A 98 -7.67 -0.15 3.48
CA CYS A 98 -8.48 1.04 3.73
C CYS A 98 -9.75 0.94 2.88
N ASP A 99 -10.66 1.92 2.93
CA ASP A 99 -11.96 1.85 2.23
C ASP A 99 -11.92 1.23 0.83
N THR A 100 -10.96 1.60 0.01
CA THR A 100 -10.84 1.14 -1.39
C THR A 100 -9.51 0.45 -1.70
N GLY A 101 -8.60 0.33 -0.72
CA GLY A 101 -7.26 -0.19 -0.94
C GLY A 101 -6.37 0.68 -1.86
N LYS A 102 -6.75 1.94 -2.14
CA LYS A 102 -6.05 2.80 -3.10
C LYS A 102 -5.22 3.88 -2.44
N LYS A 103 -5.85 4.89 -1.78
CA LYS A 103 -5.14 6.08 -1.30
C LYS A 103 -4.26 5.80 -0.08
N ARG A 104 -4.88 5.52 1.08
CA ARG A 104 -4.14 5.28 2.34
C ARG A 104 -3.32 4.00 2.27
N THR A 105 -3.93 2.92 1.81
CA THR A 105 -3.22 1.66 1.54
C THR A 105 -2.06 1.86 0.58
N GLY A 106 -2.28 2.57 -0.54
CA GLY A 106 -1.22 2.85 -1.52
C GLY A 106 -0.06 3.64 -0.93
N PHE A 107 -0.31 4.62 -0.05
CA PHE A 107 0.74 5.37 0.62
C PHE A 107 1.56 4.50 1.59
N VAL A 108 0.87 3.67 2.39
CA VAL A 108 1.53 2.76 3.34
C VAL A 108 2.34 1.68 2.62
N CYS A 109 1.76 1.06 1.58
CA CYS A 109 2.46 0.04 0.78
C CYS A 109 3.70 0.61 0.09
N LEU A 110 3.59 1.82 -0.48
CA LEU A 110 4.74 2.52 -1.08
C LEU A 110 5.90 2.68 -0.08
N ILE A 111 5.62 3.04 1.18
CA ILE A 111 6.67 3.12 2.22
C ILE A 111 7.28 1.75 2.51
N LEU A 112 6.46 0.69 2.63
CA LEU A 112 6.95 -0.66 2.90
C LEU A 112 7.75 -1.25 1.73
N GLU A 113 7.30 -0.99 0.51
CA GLU A 113 7.99 -1.37 -0.72
C GLU A 113 9.34 -0.66 -0.85
N MET A 114 9.38 0.66 -0.58
CA MET A 114 10.64 1.41 -0.52
C MET A 114 11.56 0.85 0.57
N LEU A 115 11.02 0.58 1.77
CA LEU A 115 11.79 0.05 2.90
C LEU A 115 12.37 -1.34 2.62
N SER A 116 11.70 -2.15 1.80
CA SER A 116 12.18 -3.46 1.36
C SER A 116 13.21 -3.39 0.22
N GLY A 117 13.51 -2.21 -0.30
CA GLY A 117 14.41 -2.04 -1.44
C GLY A 117 13.79 -2.35 -2.80
N THR A 118 12.46 -2.36 -2.92
CA THR A 118 11.77 -2.52 -4.21
C THR A 118 12.15 -1.38 -5.16
N ASN A 119 12.39 -1.70 -6.41
CA ASN A 119 12.77 -0.69 -7.40
C ASN A 119 11.60 0.24 -7.75
N TYR A 120 11.92 1.43 -8.23
CA TYR A 120 10.94 2.48 -8.52
C TYR A 120 9.86 2.03 -9.53
N THR A 121 10.25 1.30 -10.57
CA THR A 121 9.31 0.84 -11.61
C THR A 121 8.25 -0.10 -11.04
N ASP A 122 8.64 -1.04 -10.18
CA ASP A 122 7.71 -1.97 -9.55
C ASP A 122 6.77 -1.26 -8.57
N ILE A 123 7.27 -0.28 -7.81
CA ILE A 123 6.45 0.59 -6.93
C ILE A 123 5.40 1.35 -7.75
N VAL A 124 5.80 1.93 -8.89
CA VAL A 124 4.88 2.63 -9.80
C VAL A 124 3.82 1.68 -10.33
N ASN A 125 4.20 0.49 -10.79
CA ASN A 125 3.28 -0.51 -11.32
C ASN A 125 2.26 -0.97 -10.27
N ASP A 126 2.70 -1.25 -9.04
CA ASP A 126 1.77 -1.60 -7.96
C ASP A 126 0.77 -0.48 -7.68
N TYR A 127 1.25 0.77 -7.61
CA TYR A 127 0.36 1.90 -7.36
C TYR A 127 -0.67 2.08 -8.48
N LEU A 128 -0.26 1.97 -9.75
CA LEU A 128 -1.12 2.05 -10.93
C LEU A 128 -2.17 0.93 -10.96
N GLU A 129 -1.83 -0.29 -10.53
CA GLU A 129 -2.78 -1.40 -10.45
C GLU A 129 -4.01 -1.04 -9.60
N SER A 130 -3.86 -0.24 -8.54
CA SER A 130 -5.00 0.24 -7.76
C SER A 130 -5.92 1.18 -8.54
N TYR A 131 -5.42 1.90 -9.53
CA TYR A 131 -6.25 2.72 -10.41
C TYR A 131 -6.98 1.87 -11.45
N LYS A 132 -6.31 0.85 -11.99
CA LYS A 132 -6.94 -0.15 -12.85
C LYS A 132 -8.11 -0.82 -12.11
N ASN A 133 -7.86 -1.38 -10.93
CA ASN A 133 -8.83 -2.14 -10.16
C ASN A 133 -9.96 -1.28 -9.55
N ASN A 134 -9.76 0.00 -9.33
CA ASN A 134 -10.81 0.85 -8.77
C ASN A 134 -11.55 1.70 -9.83
N ASN A 135 -10.92 1.98 -10.96
CA ASN A 135 -11.42 2.95 -11.93
C ASN A 135 -11.50 2.39 -13.35
N GLY A 136 -11.12 1.14 -13.57
CA GLY A 136 -11.14 0.50 -14.89
C GLY A 136 -10.16 1.10 -15.91
N LEU A 137 -9.06 1.73 -15.44
CA LEU A 137 -8.11 2.37 -16.35
C LEU A 137 -7.29 1.34 -17.11
N ASN A 138 -7.22 1.48 -18.43
CA ASN A 138 -6.36 0.69 -19.28
C ASN A 138 -5.13 1.53 -19.68
N PHE A 139 -4.00 1.29 -19.00
CA PHE A 139 -2.76 2.03 -19.21
C PHE A 139 -2.00 1.62 -20.48
N LEU A 140 -2.29 0.44 -21.06
CA LEU A 140 -1.75 0.07 -22.37
C LEU A 140 -2.39 0.91 -23.48
N ALA A 141 -3.68 1.20 -23.33
CA ALA A 141 -4.39 2.05 -24.28
C ALA A 141 -4.19 3.56 -24.04
N ASN A 142 -3.82 3.94 -22.81
CA ASN A 142 -3.72 5.35 -22.40
C ASN A 142 -2.46 5.56 -21.52
N PRO A 143 -1.25 5.43 -22.08
CA PRO A 143 -0.01 5.54 -21.31
C PRO A 143 0.23 6.93 -20.72
N GLU A 144 -0.34 7.98 -21.32
CA GLU A 144 -0.28 9.36 -20.81
C GLU A 144 -0.99 9.49 -19.45
N ILE A 145 -2.08 8.75 -19.23
CA ILE A 145 -2.77 8.74 -17.92
C ILE A 145 -1.89 8.08 -16.85
N ALA A 146 -1.19 7.00 -17.21
CA ALA A 146 -0.23 6.37 -16.29
C ALA A 146 0.87 7.35 -15.89
N LYS A 147 1.44 8.07 -16.86
CA LYS A 147 2.48 9.07 -16.63
C LYS A 147 1.98 10.25 -15.80
N ASP A 148 0.76 10.72 -16.03
CA ASP A 148 0.16 11.78 -15.20
C ASP A 148 -0.01 11.30 -13.75
N ILE A 149 -0.51 10.08 -13.51
CA ILE A 149 -0.64 9.54 -12.15
C ILE A 149 0.73 9.40 -11.50
N GLU A 150 1.74 8.90 -12.22
CA GLU A 150 3.11 8.81 -11.72
C GLU A 150 3.61 10.18 -11.22
N VAL A 151 3.55 11.21 -12.07
CA VAL A 151 4.07 12.54 -11.76
C VAL A 151 3.22 13.23 -10.69
N GLN A 152 1.88 13.23 -10.84
CA GLN A 152 0.99 14.03 -9.98
C GLN A 152 0.63 13.34 -8.66
N LYS A 153 0.90 12.04 -8.52
CA LYS A 153 0.60 11.29 -7.29
C LYS A 153 1.84 10.66 -6.70
N ILE A 154 2.47 9.71 -7.40
CA ILE A 154 3.54 8.89 -6.83
C ILE A 154 4.76 9.75 -6.50
N GLN A 155 5.25 10.54 -7.44
CA GLN A 155 6.41 11.42 -7.21
C GLN A 155 6.16 12.42 -6.08
N LYS A 156 4.94 12.97 -5.99
CA LYS A 156 4.58 13.88 -4.88
C LYS A 156 4.56 13.18 -3.52
N LEU A 157 4.10 11.91 -3.47
CA LEU A 157 4.16 11.13 -2.24
C LEU A 157 5.61 10.86 -1.83
N ILE A 158 6.46 10.42 -2.76
CA ILE A 158 7.88 10.17 -2.48
C ILE A 158 8.58 11.45 -2.06
N TYR A 159 8.31 12.58 -2.72
CA TYR A 159 8.84 13.88 -2.35
C TYR A 159 8.45 14.27 -0.91
N HIS A 160 7.19 14.05 -0.51
CA HIS A 160 6.76 14.25 0.87
C HIS A 160 7.47 13.30 1.85
N ILE A 161 7.59 12.00 1.51
CA ILE A 161 8.27 11.00 2.33
C ILE A 161 9.74 11.36 2.51
N SER A 162 10.40 11.87 1.47
CA SER A 162 11.81 12.30 1.52
C SER A 162 12.07 13.55 2.39
N GLY A 163 11.02 14.22 2.87
CA GLY A 163 11.13 15.49 3.57
C GLY A 163 11.38 16.65 2.60
N ASN A 164 10.76 16.60 1.43
CA ASN A 164 10.87 17.59 0.36
C ASN A 164 12.29 17.69 -0.25
N GLN A 165 13.00 16.56 -0.29
CA GLN A 165 14.30 16.44 -0.95
C GLN A 165 14.15 15.74 -2.32
N ASP A 166 15.03 16.05 -3.24
CA ASP A 166 15.13 15.36 -4.52
C ASP A 166 15.47 13.88 -4.29
N PHE A 167 14.57 12.98 -4.67
CA PHE A 167 14.71 11.56 -4.45
C PHE A 167 15.47 10.84 -5.59
N GLU A 168 15.66 11.46 -6.75
CA GLU A 168 16.33 10.83 -7.89
C GLU A 168 17.79 10.43 -7.58
N LYS A 169 18.41 11.14 -6.62
CA LYS A 169 19.78 10.88 -6.16
C LYS A 169 19.88 10.10 -4.85
N THR A 170 18.74 9.72 -4.25
CA THR A 170 18.71 9.12 -2.92
C THR A 170 18.15 7.70 -3.00
N ASN A 171 18.73 6.78 -2.22
CA ASN A 171 18.21 5.43 -2.08
C ASN A 171 16.83 5.46 -1.43
N LEU A 172 15.81 4.87 -2.09
CA LEU A 172 14.42 4.84 -1.65
C LEU A 172 14.27 4.18 -0.27
N GLU A 173 15.04 3.14 0.01
CA GLU A 173 15.06 2.47 1.32
C GLU A 173 15.46 3.44 2.43
N LYS A 174 16.51 4.24 2.23
CA LYS A 174 16.93 5.27 3.20
C LYS A 174 15.88 6.34 3.40
N ILE A 175 15.16 6.72 2.34
CA ILE A 175 14.04 7.68 2.42
C ILE A 175 12.94 7.13 3.31
N ALA A 176 12.49 5.88 3.07
CA ALA A 176 11.46 5.23 3.89
C ALA A 176 11.91 5.06 5.34
N TYR A 177 13.16 4.66 5.55
CA TYR A 177 13.76 4.55 6.87
C TYR A 177 13.69 5.89 7.64
N SER A 178 14.18 6.97 7.04
CA SER A 178 14.18 8.31 7.64
C SER A 178 12.76 8.84 7.90
N PHE A 179 11.81 8.51 7.02
CA PHE A 179 10.40 8.84 7.21
C PHE A 179 9.84 8.18 8.46
N LEU A 180 10.05 6.88 8.63
CA LEU A 180 9.55 6.14 9.80
C LEU A 180 10.18 6.66 11.11
N GLN A 181 11.47 7.02 11.10
CA GLN A 181 12.12 7.65 12.26
C GLN A 181 11.54 9.02 12.60
N ARG A 182 11.18 9.83 11.60
CA ARG A 182 10.54 11.15 11.80
C ARG A 182 9.25 11.05 12.61
N TYR A 183 8.54 9.92 12.52
CA TYR A 183 7.28 9.66 13.23
C TYR A 183 7.45 8.65 14.39
N ASP A 184 8.61 8.70 15.07
CA ASP A 184 8.91 7.97 16.30
C ASP A 184 9.02 6.43 16.18
N MET A 185 9.29 5.88 14.99
CA MET A 185 9.69 4.48 14.88
C MET A 185 11.20 4.37 15.16
N SER A 186 11.58 3.63 16.20
CA SER A 186 12.98 3.45 16.55
C SER A 186 13.74 2.62 15.51
N GLN A 187 15.06 2.78 15.45
CA GLN A 187 15.93 2.00 14.56
C GLN A 187 15.71 0.48 14.73
N ARG A 188 15.56 0.00 15.96
CA ARG A 188 15.32 -1.41 16.25
C ARG A 188 13.96 -1.87 15.69
N GLU A 189 12.91 -1.07 15.84
CA GLU A 189 11.58 -1.38 15.30
C GLU A 189 11.62 -1.45 13.77
N ILE A 190 12.33 -0.51 13.11
CA ILE A 190 12.47 -0.51 11.65
C ILE A 190 13.20 -1.76 11.17
N GLN A 191 14.28 -2.17 11.84
CA GLN A 191 15.01 -3.39 11.52
C GLN A 191 14.12 -4.65 11.66
N ILE A 192 13.32 -4.74 12.73
CA ILE A 192 12.36 -5.83 12.90
C ILE A 192 11.31 -5.79 11.79
N LEU A 193 10.80 -4.61 11.45
CA LEU A 193 9.83 -4.46 10.36
C LEU A 193 10.41 -4.95 9.04
N GLN A 194 11.64 -4.55 8.68
CA GLN A 194 12.34 -5.05 7.49
C GLN A 194 12.47 -6.57 7.52
N GLN A 195 12.90 -7.17 8.63
CA GLN A 195 12.99 -8.62 8.76
C GLN A 195 11.65 -9.33 8.54
N LYS A 196 10.56 -8.75 9.03
CA LYS A 196 9.20 -9.28 8.83
C LYS A 196 8.72 -9.17 7.37
N LEU A 197 9.15 -8.12 6.66
CA LEU A 197 8.88 -7.98 5.22
C LEU A 197 9.68 -8.99 4.39
N TYR A 198 10.75 -9.55 4.94
CA TYR A 198 11.65 -10.49 4.27
C TYR A 198 11.33 -11.97 4.54
N GLN A 199 10.39 -12.27 5.39
CA GLN A 199 9.92 -13.63 5.70
C GLN A 199 8.86 -14.12 4.72
#